data_09c727dfe23ac424be0bf6f28a284802
#
_entry.id   09c727dfe23ac424be0bf6f28a284802
#
_cell.length_a   1.000
_cell.length_b   1.000
_cell.length_c   1.000
_cell.angle_alpha   90.00
_cell.angle_beta   90.00
_cell.angle_gamma   90.00
#
_symmetry.space_group_name_H-M   'P 1'
#
loop_
_entity.id
_entity.type
_entity.pdbx_description
1 polymer ?
#
loop_
_entity_poly.entity_id
_entity_poly.type
_entity_poly.pdbx_seq_one_letter_code
_entity_poly.pdbx_strand_id
1 'polypeptide(L)'
;YSWPSNFKIVDWESFYIENDGVLSTRTTKLKTINKDEWYHMAMPYDLDSGSTGISIPMFVFETNSGGFGVTPSPDKAYSLKYRYWSVPTDLSDYDDETSIPTTFDYVIMYGALMHMFMFLDNDERANKFEQNFKKSLADMSFILIPKDKYMIDTRTSHNAQQNTVI
;
A
#
# COMPACT_ATOMS: atom_id res chain seq x y z
N TYR A 1 11.54 12.44 -2.14
CA TYR A 1 10.22 12.86 -1.62
C TYR A 1 9.91 12.09 -0.34
N SER A 2 9.23 12.74 0.63
CA SER A 2 8.78 12.14 1.88
C SER A 2 7.35 11.64 1.77
N TRP A 3 7.01 10.62 2.57
CA TRP A 3 5.64 10.13 2.69
C TRP A 3 4.78 11.09 3.53
N PRO A 4 3.44 11.05 3.37
CA PRO A 4 2.50 11.70 4.28
C PRO A 4 2.69 11.22 5.73
N SER A 5 2.33 12.05 6.72
CA SER A 5 2.51 11.72 8.14
C SER A 5 1.72 10.48 8.61
N ASN A 6 0.61 10.18 7.96
CA ASN A 6 -0.22 9.01 8.23
C ASN A 6 0.10 7.80 7.33
N PHE A 7 1.25 7.79 6.67
CA PHE A 7 1.66 6.73 5.76
C PHE A 7 1.92 5.40 6.51
N LYS A 8 1.45 4.29 5.93
CA LYS A 8 1.73 2.92 6.40
C LYS A 8 2.43 2.09 5.34
N ILE A 9 1.82 1.92 4.20
CA ILE A 9 2.32 1.10 3.07
C ILE A 9 1.88 1.74 1.76
N VAL A 10 2.73 1.72 0.74
CA VAL A 10 2.42 2.19 -0.62
C VAL A 10 2.15 1.03 -1.57
N ASP A 11 1.27 1.28 -2.53
CA ASP A 11 1.13 0.43 -3.72
C ASP A 11 2.09 0.94 -4.81
N TRP A 12 3.24 0.30 -4.93
CA TRP A 12 4.29 0.69 -5.89
C TRP A 12 3.84 0.65 -7.35
N GLU A 13 2.82 -0.14 -7.68
CA GLU A 13 2.27 -0.24 -9.03
C GLU A 13 1.27 0.89 -9.36
N SER A 14 0.98 1.76 -8.40
CA SER A 14 -0.03 2.81 -8.54
C SER A 14 0.52 4.21 -8.85
N PHE A 15 1.79 4.33 -9.14
CA PHE A 15 2.40 5.63 -9.42
C PHE A 15 2.10 6.13 -10.84
N TYR A 16 1.53 7.33 -10.92
CA TYR A 16 1.21 8.02 -12.16
C TYR A 16 1.66 9.47 -12.10
N ILE A 17 2.18 9.98 -13.21
CA ILE A 17 2.44 11.40 -13.43
C ILE A 17 1.34 11.98 -14.32
N GLU A 18 0.80 13.13 -13.90
CA GLU A 18 -0.02 13.97 -14.75
C GLU A 18 0.88 14.98 -15.45
N ASN A 19 0.80 14.97 -16.78
CA ASN A 19 1.45 15.96 -17.61
C ASN A 19 0.42 17.04 -17.96
N ASP A 20 0.44 18.17 -17.28
CA ASP A 20 -0.42 19.33 -17.53
C ASP A 20 0.00 20.03 -18.83
N GLY A 21 -0.30 19.43 -19.96
CA GLY A 21 -0.22 20.07 -21.25
C GLY A 21 -1.56 20.70 -21.60
N VAL A 22 -1.51 21.87 -22.25
CA VAL A 22 -2.66 22.74 -22.60
C VAL A 22 -3.77 22.03 -23.42
N LEU A 23 -3.57 20.79 -23.88
CA LEU A 23 -4.50 20.09 -24.78
C LEU A 23 -4.82 18.62 -24.40
N SER A 24 -4.18 18.00 -23.42
CA SER A 24 -4.62 16.73 -22.85
C SER A 24 -3.90 16.42 -21.55
N THR A 25 -4.65 16.17 -20.50
CA THR A 25 -4.18 15.53 -19.27
C THR A 25 -3.77 14.10 -19.60
N ARG A 26 -2.53 13.86 -19.97
CA ARG A 26 -2.00 12.51 -20.15
C ARG A 26 -1.43 12.03 -18.83
N THR A 27 -2.02 11.00 -18.28
CA THR A 27 -1.44 10.26 -17.15
C THR A 27 -0.47 9.22 -17.70
N THR A 28 0.76 9.24 -17.20
CA THR A 28 1.77 8.23 -17.53
C THR A 28 2.08 7.42 -16.29
N LYS A 29 1.93 6.09 -16.38
CA LYS A 29 2.31 5.19 -15.30
C LYS A 29 3.82 5.14 -15.17
N LEU A 30 4.34 5.29 -13.95
CA LEU A 30 5.74 5.09 -13.65
C LEU A 30 6.02 3.60 -13.43
N LYS A 31 7.16 3.14 -13.91
CA LYS A 31 7.64 1.79 -13.64
C LYS A 31 8.42 1.78 -12.33
N THR A 32 8.11 0.84 -11.46
CA THR A 32 8.88 0.63 -10.23
C THR A 32 10.20 -0.05 -10.57
N ILE A 33 11.28 0.47 -10.05
CA ILE A 33 12.61 -0.14 -10.10
C ILE A 33 13.11 -0.34 -8.67
N ASN A 34 13.95 -1.35 -8.48
CA ASN A 34 14.61 -1.51 -7.21
C ASN A 34 15.80 -0.54 -7.10
N LYS A 35 16.28 -0.38 -5.87
CA LYS A 35 17.36 0.54 -5.57
C LYS A 35 18.68 0.19 -6.26
N ASP A 36 18.97 -1.09 -6.41
CA ASP A 36 20.19 -1.54 -7.08
C ASP A 36 20.13 -1.24 -8.58
N GLU A 37 18.97 -1.42 -9.19
CA GLU A 37 18.73 -1.00 -10.58
C GLU A 37 18.91 0.51 -10.75
N TRP A 38 18.41 1.32 -9.80
CA TRP A 38 18.63 2.75 -9.84
C TRP A 38 20.10 3.11 -9.75
N TYR A 39 20.87 2.51 -8.83
CA TYR A 39 22.30 2.75 -8.67
C TYR A 39 23.08 2.41 -9.93
N HIS A 40 22.74 1.32 -10.61
CA HIS A 40 23.48 0.86 -11.78
C HIS A 40 23.05 1.54 -13.09
N MET A 41 21.78 1.86 -13.23
CA MET A 41 21.22 2.31 -14.51
C MET A 41 20.92 3.82 -14.54
N ALA A 42 20.42 4.42 -13.47
CA ALA A 42 19.90 5.77 -13.49
C ALA A 42 20.79 6.78 -12.76
N MET A 43 21.39 6.38 -11.63
CA MET A 43 22.21 7.28 -10.81
C MET A 43 23.34 7.99 -11.59
N PRO A 44 24.09 7.33 -12.49
CA PRO A 44 25.14 8.01 -13.25
C PRO A 44 24.62 9.18 -14.11
N TYR A 45 23.39 9.09 -14.58
CA TYR A 45 22.73 10.13 -15.37
C TYR A 45 22.05 11.18 -14.50
N ASP A 46 21.48 10.79 -13.36
CA ASP A 46 20.80 11.71 -12.44
C ASP A 46 21.78 12.62 -11.68
N LEU A 47 22.99 12.17 -11.42
CA LEU A 47 24.04 12.94 -10.74
C LEU A 47 24.87 13.81 -11.69
N ASP A 48 24.74 13.63 -12.99
CA ASP A 48 25.41 14.50 -13.95
C ASP A 48 24.72 15.87 -13.93
N SER A 49 25.43 16.88 -13.43
CA SER A 49 24.95 18.25 -13.29
C SER A 49 24.73 18.99 -14.64
N GLY A 50 24.91 18.27 -15.74
CA GLY A 50 24.56 18.72 -17.08
C GLY A 50 23.09 18.52 -17.41
N SER A 51 22.53 19.30 -18.31
CA SER A 51 21.13 19.24 -18.76
C SER A 51 20.71 17.92 -19.43
N THR A 52 21.60 16.95 -19.54
CA THR A 52 21.37 15.66 -20.20
C THR A 52 20.61 14.63 -19.36
N GLY A 53 20.58 14.80 -18.04
CA GLY A 53 19.86 13.90 -17.11
C GLY A 53 18.44 14.35 -16.73
N ILE A 54 17.99 15.51 -17.25
CA ILE A 54 16.69 16.09 -16.87
C ILE A 54 15.67 15.76 -17.96
N SER A 55 14.57 15.08 -17.57
CA SER A 55 13.53 14.66 -18.50
C SER A 55 12.21 14.37 -17.75
N ILE A 56 11.19 13.92 -18.48
CA ILE A 56 9.96 13.41 -17.87
C ILE A 56 10.30 12.15 -17.07
N PRO A 57 9.96 12.08 -15.77
CA PRO A 57 10.17 10.88 -14.98
C PRO A 57 9.45 9.66 -15.56
N MET A 58 10.12 8.53 -15.59
CA MET A 58 9.59 7.25 -16.09
C MET A 58 9.59 6.15 -15.03
N PHE A 59 10.43 6.30 -14.00
CA PHE A 59 10.64 5.30 -12.97
C PHE A 59 10.46 5.91 -11.58
N VAL A 60 10.05 5.06 -10.64
CA VAL A 60 9.96 5.36 -9.21
C VAL A 60 10.71 4.30 -8.42
N PHE A 61 11.38 4.70 -7.34
CA PHE A 61 12.16 3.81 -6.49
C PHE A 61 12.11 4.25 -5.03
N GLU A 62 12.35 3.32 -4.13
CA GLU A 62 12.47 3.61 -2.70
C GLU A 62 13.84 4.20 -2.37
N THR A 63 13.85 5.27 -1.57
CA THR A 63 15.10 5.92 -1.12
C THR A 63 15.58 5.36 0.22
N ASN A 64 16.88 5.51 0.51
CA ASN A 64 17.48 5.10 1.79
C ASN A 64 16.90 5.81 3.01
N SER A 65 16.36 6.99 2.82
CA SER A 65 15.76 7.82 3.88
C SER A 65 14.32 7.43 4.21
N GLY A 66 13.81 6.33 3.62
CA GLY A 66 12.43 5.88 3.86
C GLY A 66 11.38 6.69 3.10
N GLY A 67 11.76 7.32 1.98
CA GLY A 67 10.87 8.01 1.06
C GLY A 67 10.88 7.36 -0.31
N PHE A 68 10.55 8.14 -1.34
CA PHE A 68 10.65 7.70 -2.73
C PHE A 68 11.37 8.73 -3.60
N GLY A 69 12.00 8.26 -4.65
CA GLY A 69 12.60 9.05 -5.70
C GLY A 69 11.95 8.76 -7.05
N VAL A 70 12.10 9.69 -7.98
CA VAL A 70 11.73 9.48 -9.39
C VAL A 70 12.94 9.73 -10.28
N THR A 71 13.01 9.00 -11.36
CA THR A 71 14.13 9.11 -12.32
C THR A 71 13.61 8.97 -13.77
N PRO A 72 14.16 9.70 -14.76
CA PRO A 72 15.13 10.78 -14.65
C PRO A 72 14.66 11.96 -13.78
N SER A 73 15.60 12.83 -13.39
CA SER A 73 15.26 14.07 -12.66
C SER A 73 14.26 14.91 -13.46
N PRO A 74 13.17 15.40 -12.82
CA PRO A 74 12.11 16.12 -13.53
C PRO A 74 12.62 17.41 -14.18
N ASP A 75 12.23 17.66 -15.43
CA ASP A 75 12.51 18.90 -16.16
C ASP A 75 11.62 20.08 -15.73
N LYS A 76 10.51 19.78 -15.06
CA LYS A 76 9.54 20.73 -14.49
C LYS A 76 8.80 20.14 -13.32
N ALA A 77 7.94 20.92 -12.69
CA ALA A 77 7.01 20.40 -11.68
C ALA A 77 5.94 19.52 -12.33
N TYR A 78 5.72 18.33 -11.77
CA TYR A 78 4.69 17.39 -12.16
C TYR A 78 3.79 17.08 -10.99
N SER A 79 2.51 16.83 -11.26
CA SER A 79 1.60 16.24 -10.29
C SER A 79 1.78 14.73 -10.26
N LEU A 80 2.19 14.19 -9.11
CA LEU A 80 2.40 12.77 -8.92
C LEU A 80 1.23 12.18 -8.12
N LYS A 81 0.58 11.15 -8.64
CA LYS A 81 -0.51 10.44 -8.00
C LYS A 81 -0.11 9.01 -7.69
N TYR A 82 -0.40 8.56 -6.46
CA TYR A 82 -0.16 7.20 -6.02
C TYR A 82 -1.18 6.79 -4.94
N ARG A 83 -1.34 5.50 -4.73
CA ARG A 83 -2.17 4.94 -3.66
C ARG A 83 -1.31 4.45 -2.52
N TYR A 84 -1.77 4.69 -1.32
CA TYR A 84 -1.14 4.17 -0.12
C TYR A 84 -2.20 3.81 0.91
N TRP A 85 -1.87 2.92 1.82
CA TRP A 85 -2.65 2.65 3.01
C TRP A 85 -2.17 3.58 4.12
N SER A 86 -3.11 4.28 4.72
CA SER A 86 -2.84 5.16 5.86
C SER A 86 -3.01 4.41 7.18
N VAL A 87 -2.31 4.88 8.20
CA VAL A 87 -2.64 4.54 9.58
C VAL A 87 -3.93 5.27 9.93
N PRO A 88 -4.97 4.58 10.43
CA PRO A 88 -6.17 5.24 10.91
C PRO A 88 -5.83 6.23 12.03
N THR A 89 -6.62 7.29 12.15
CA THR A 89 -6.52 8.22 13.27
C THR A 89 -6.95 7.51 14.56
N ASP A 90 -6.23 7.75 15.65
CA ASP A 90 -6.61 7.24 16.97
C ASP A 90 -7.93 7.87 17.40
N LEU A 91 -8.82 7.04 17.94
CA LEU A 91 -10.09 7.50 18.52
C LEU A 91 -9.79 8.05 19.92
N SER A 92 -9.93 9.34 20.11
CA SER A 92 -9.64 10.03 21.37
C SER A 92 -10.87 10.67 21.99
N ASP A 93 -11.82 11.10 21.20
CA ASP A 93 -13.03 11.77 21.63
C ASP A 93 -14.25 10.86 21.57
N TYR A 94 -15.28 11.20 22.34
CA TYR A 94 -16.49 10.37 22.47
C TYR A 94 -17.30 10.25 21.17
N ASP A 95 -17.22 11.24 20.32
CA ASP A 95 -17.92 11.34 19.03
C ASP A 95 -17.06 10.96 17.83
N ASP A 96 -15.84 10.46 18.08
CA ASP A 96 -14.98 9.97 17.01
C ASP A 96 -15.57 8.74 16.33
N GLU A 97 -15.61 8.77 15.01
CA GLU A 97 -16.08 7.65 14.19
C GLU A 97 -14.91 6.81 13.66
N THR A 98 -15.10 5.50 13.64
CA THR A 98 -14.11 4.58 13.09
C THR A 98 -14.10 4.64 11.56
N SER A 99 -12.94 4.35 10.95
CA SER A 99 -12.86 4.16 9.48
C SER A 99 -13.48 2.84 9.00
N ILE A 100 -13.90 1.96 9.92
CA ILE A 100 -14.56 0.68 9.62
C ILE A 100 -16.03 0.97 9.32
N PRO A 101 -16.59 0.41 8.22
CA PRO A 101 -18.02 0.56 7.96
C PRO A 101 -18.86 0.04 9.11
N THR A 102 -19.92 0.73 9.47
CA THR A 102 -20.80 0.42 10.62
C THR A 102 -21.36 -1.01 10.61
N THR A 103 -21.50 -1.59 9.41
CA THR A 103 -21.88 -3.00 9.25
C THR A 103 -20.95 -3.98 9.99
N PHE A 104 -19.71 -3.55 10.29
CA PHE A 104 -18.68 -4.36 10.94
C PHE A 104 -18.34 -3.91 12.37
N ASP A 105 -19.15 -3.06 12.99
CA ASP A 105 -18.92 -2.59 14.38
C ASP A 105 -18.80 -3.73 15.37
N TYR A 106 -19.44 -4.87 15.09
CA TYR A 106 -19.32 -6.08 15.92
C TYR A 106 -17.90 -6.64 15.99
N VAL A 107 -17.04 -6.37 14.99
CA VAL A 107 -15.62 -6.76 15.02
C VAL A 107 -14.91 -6.01 16.15
N ILE A 108 -15.14 -4.70 16.24
CA ILE A 108 -14.57 -3.85 17.31
C ILE A 108 -15.09 -4.32 18.66
N MET A 109 -16.40 -4.57 18.77
CA MET A 109 -17.03 -5.05 20.00
C MET A 109 -16.40 -6.36 20.48
N TYR A 110 -16.22 -7.34 19.59
CA TYR A 110 -15.62 -8.62 19.99
C TYR A 110 -14.15 -8.48 20.38
N GLY A 111 -13.39 -7.60 19.70
CA GLY A 111 -12.02 -7.27 20.08
C GLY A 111 -11.95 -6.65 21.48
N ALA A 112 -12.81 -5.67 21.76
CA ALA A 112 -12.88 -5.02 23.08
C ALA A 112 -13.26 -6.01 24.18
N LEU A 113 -14.26 -6.86 23.96
CA LEU A 113 -14.68 -7.89 24.92
C LEU A 113 -13.56 -8.91 25.18
N MET A 114 -12.85 -9.33 24.15
CA MET A 114 -11.69 -10.22 24.31
C MET A 114 -10.66 -9.59 25.25
N HIS A 115 -10.24 -8.37 25.01
CA HIS A 115 -9.26 -7.67 25.86
C HIS A 115 -9.78 -7.44 27.28
N MET A 116 -11.06 -7.11 27.43
CA MET A 116 -11.67 -6.95 28.75
C MET A 116 -11.61 -8.25 29.57
N PHE A 117 -11.95 -9.41 28.97
CA PHE A 117 -11.91 -10.68 29.67
C PHE A 117 -10.49 -11.18 29.93
N MET A 118 -9.54 -10.87 29.07
CA MET A 118 -8.10 -11.09 29.35
C MET A 118 -7.65 -10.27 30.57
N PHE A 119 -8.06 -9.03 30.69
CA PHE A 119 -7.75 -8.18 31.86
C PHE A 119 -8.40 -8.70 33.15
N LEU A 120 -9.54 -9.35 33.06
CA LEU A 120 -10.26 -9.96 34.19
C LEU A 120 -9.79 -11.40 34.53
N ASP A 121 -8.69 -11.87 33.94
CA ASP A 121 -8.16 -13.25 34.08
C ASP A 121 -9.22 -14.35 33.84
N ASN A 122 -10.15 -14.10 32.89
CA ASN A 122 -11.17 -15.04 32.50
C ASN A 122 -10.87 -15.63 31.12
N ASP A 123 -9.96 -16.59 31.09
CA ASP A 123 -9.45 -17.18 29.85
C ASP A 123 -10.52 -17.88 29.01
N GLU A 124 -11.49 -18.53 29.66
CA GLU A 124 -12.57 -19.23 28.96
C GLU A 124 -13.37 -18.24 28.09
N ARG A 125 -13.78 -17.11 28.67
CA ARG A 125 -14.55 -16.10 27.96
C ARG A 125 -13.66 -15.34 26.96
N ALA A 126 -12.41 -15.04 27.32
CA ALA A 126 -11.46 -14.42 26.43
C ALA A 126 -11.27 -15.23 25.14
N ASN A 127 -11.04 -16.54 25.25
CA ASN A 127 -10.89 -17.45 24.11
C ASN A 127 -12.15 -17.52 23.24
N LYS A 128 -13.35 -17.50 23.84
CA LYS A 128 -14.60 -17.48 23.09
C LYS A 128 -14.73 -16.20 22.25
N PHE A 129 -14.43 -15.04 22.84
CA PHE A 129 -14.50 -13.77 22.12
C PHE A 129 -13.37 -13.62 21.10
N GLU A 130 -12.19 -14.20 21.34
CA GLU A 130 -11.12 -14.27 20.37
C GLU A 130 -11.53 -15.05 19.10
N GLN A 131 -12.19 -16.20 19.26
CA GLN A 131 -12.70 -16.96 18.12
C GLN A 131 -13.74 -16.17 17.32
N ASN A 132 -14.67 -15.49 18.01
CA ASN A 132 -15.66 -14.63 17.36
C ASN A 132 -15.00 -13.47 16.65
N PHE A 133 -14.01 -12.83 17.25
CA PHE A 133 -13.23 -11.74 16.65
C PHE A 133 -12.51 -12.19 15.38
N LYS A 134 -11.78 -13.32 15.43
CA LYS A 134 -11.07 -13.88 14.28
C LYS A 134 -12.02 -14.22 13.13
N LYS A 135 -13.17 -14.84 13.44
CA LYS A 135 -14.20 -15.14 12.45
C LYS A 135 -14.75 -13.88 11.81
N SER A 136 -15.14 -12.91 12.62
CA SER A 136 -15.69 -11.63 12.15
C SER A 136 -14.70 -10.84 11.32
N LEU A 137 -13.42 -10.86 11.69
CA LEU A 137 -12.34 -10.22 10.94
C LEU A 137 -12.14 -10.90 9.57
N ALA A 138 -12.22 -12.22 9.52
CA ALA A 138 -12.15 -12.96 8.26
C ALA A 138 -13.34 -12.63 7.33
N ASP A 139 -14.55 -12.57 7.87
CA ASP A 139 -15.76 -12.20 7.13
C ASP A 139 -15.66 -10.77 6.58
N MET A 140 -15.21 -9.82 7.40
CA MET A 140 -14.97 -8.44 6.99
C MET A 140 -13.91 -8.36 5.88
N SER A 141 -12.79 -9.06 6.03
CA SER A 141 -11.72 -9.05 5.03
C SER A 141 -12.18 -9.66 3.70
N PHE A 142 -13.00 -10.72 3.74
CA PHE A 142 -13.56 -11.34 2.55
C PHE A 142 -14.49 -10.41 1.77
N ILE A 143 -15.22 -9.53 2.47
CA ILE A 143 -16.16 -8.58 1.84
C ILE A 143 -15.43 -7.34 1.33
N LEU A 144 -14.45 -6.80 2.10
CA LEU A 144 -13.79 -5.55 1.80
C LEU A 144 -12.61 -5.69 0.83
N ILE A 145 -11.96 -6.86 0.77
CA ILE A 145 -10.84 -7.07 -0.15
C ILE A 145 -11.38 -7.49 -1.52
N PRO A 146 -11.03 -6.78 -2.60
CA PRO A 146 -11.45 -7.13 -3.96
C PRO A 146 -11.06 -8.56 -4.33
N LYS A 147 -12.00 -9.32 -4.85
CA LYS A 147 -11.82 -10.74 -5.25
C LYS A 147 -10.76 -10.96 -6.32
N ASP A 148 -10.45 -9.95 -7.10
CA ASP A 148 -9.45 -10.01 -8.19
C ASP A 148 -8.03 -10.34 -7.69
N LYS A 149 -7.72 -10.01 -6.45
CA LYS A 149 -6.43 -10.35 -5.83
C LYS A 149 -6.29 -11.84 -5.49
N TYR A 150 -7.41 -12.55 -5.26
CA TYR A 150 -7.38 -13.98 -4.96
C TYR A 150 -7.34 -14.87 -6.22
N MET A 151 -7.80 -14.36 -7.37
CA MET A 151 -7.75 -15.12 -8.62
C MET A 151 -6.35 -15.21 -9.25
N ILE A 152 -5.45 -14.28 -8.92
CA ILE A 152 -4.10 -14.26 -9.47
C ILE A 152 -3.22 -15.32 -8.82
N ASP A 153 -3.38 -15.58 -7.51
CA ASP A 153 -2.57 -16.57 -6.79
C ASP A 153 -2.89 -18.03 -7.18
N THR A 154 -4.13 -18.32 -7.56
CA THR A 154 -4.52 -19.67 -8.00
C THR A 154 -4.02 -20.03 -9.41
N ARG A 155 -3.75 -19.06 -10.27
CA ARG A 155 -3.21 -19.32 -11.61
C ARG A 155 -1.70 -19.58 -11.63
N THR A 156 -0.96 -19.02 -10.70
CA THR A 156 0.50 -19.25 -10.56
C THR A 156 0.83 -20.62 -9.99
N SER A 157 -0.01 -21.20 -9.14
CA SER A 157 0.23 -22.55 -8.59
C SER A 157 -0.04 -23.67 -9.58
N HIS A 158 -0.90 -23.47 -10.60
CA HIS A 158 -1.18 -24.50 -11.59
C HIS A 158 -0.11 -24.63 -12.68
N ASN A 159 0.63 -23.57 -12.98
CA ASN A 159 1.70 -23.62 -13.98
C ASN A 159 3.03 -24.19 -13.43
N ALA A 160 3.19 -24.24 -12.11
CA ALA A 160 4.40 -24.80 -11.49
C ALA A 160 4.40 -26.34 -11.46
N GLN A 161 3.25 -27.01 -11.64
CA GLN A 161 3.15 -28.47 -11.61
C GLN A 161 3.24 -29.15 -12.99
N GLN A 162 3.25 -28.40 -14.09
CA GLN A 162 3.30 -29.01 -15.44
C GLN A 162 4.69 -29.10 -16.07
N ASN A 163 5.75 -28.65 -15.40
CA ASN A 163 7.12 -28.72 -15.94
C ASN A 163 8.04 -29.75 -15.27
N THR A 164 7.49 -30.80 -14.66
CA THR A 164 8.32 -31.89 -14.13
C THR A 164 7.84 -33.25 -14.69
N VAL A 165 7.93 -33.43 -15.99
CA VAL A 165 8.05 -34.76 -16.65
C VAL A 165 8.81 -34.55 -17.95
N ILE A 166 10.07 -34.81 -17.98
CA ILE A 166 10.87 -35.66 -18.89
C ILE A 166 12.25 -35.76 -18.29
#